data_6a75ab6bd0eeb98dba9885d09bef8c89
#
_entry.id   6a75ab6bd0eeb98dba9885d09bef8c89
#
_cell.length_a   1.000
_cell.length_b   1.000
_cell.length_c   1.000
_cell.angle_alpha   90.00
_cell.angle_beta   90.00
_cell.angle_gamma   90.00
#
_symmetry.space_group_name_H-M   'P 1'
#
loop_
_entity.id
_entity.type
_entity.pdbx_description
1 polymer ?
#
loop_
_entity_poly.entity_id
_entity_poly.type
_entity_poly.pdbx_seq_one_letter_code
_entity_poly.pdbx_strand_id
1 'polypeptide(L)'
;MKLRNIPFSPPDMSEKEAKMAAEAILSGWLTTGPKTKEFERKIAEYCHTQKAVCLNSATAAMEIALRLIGVGPEDEIIVPAYT
;
A
#
# COMPACT_ATOMS: atom_id res chain seq x y z
N MET A 1 40.14 -10.87 -8.08
CA MET A 1 38.92 -10.88 -7.24
C MET A 1 37.75 -10.43 -8.10
N LYS A 2 36.71 -11.22 -8.21
CA LYS A 2 35.52 -10.82 -8.98
C LYS A 2 34.66 -9.89 -8.13
N LEU A 3 34.49 -8.65 -8.53
CA LEU A 3 33.64 -7.70 -7.83
C LEU A 3 32.18 -8.14 -7.92
N ARG A 4 31.52 -8.23 -6.77
CA ARG A 4 30.08 -8.52 -6.70
C ARG A 4 29.31 -7.20 -6.83
N ASN A 5 28.48 -7.10 -7.85
CA ASN A 5 27.56 -5.97 -7.97
C ASN A 5 26.34 -6.25 -7.07
N ILE A 6 26.12 -5.38 -6.09
CA ILE A 6 24.96 -5.44 -5.20
C ILE A 6 24.06 -4.27 -5.57
N PRO A 7 22.90 -4.53 -6.18
CA PRO A 7 21.98 -3.45 -6.54
C PRO A 7 21.35 -2.84 -5.29
N PHE A 8 21.08 -1.54 -5.35
CA PHE A 8 20.39 -0.84 -4.25
C PHE A 8 18.89 -1.09 -4.32
N SER A 9 18.38 -1.88 -3.37
CA SER A 9 16.95 -2.13 -3.17
C SER A 9 16.13 -2.33 -4.46
N PRO A 10 16.47 -3.32 -5.31
CA PRO A 10 15.69 -3.57 -6.51
C PRO A 10 14.28 -4.03 -6.15
N PRO A 11 13.25 -3.67 -6.96
CA PRO A 11 11.90 -4.16 -6.72
C PRO A 11 11.85 -5.69 -6.93
N ASP A 12 11.11 -6.37 -6.06
CA ASP A 12 10.79 -7.79 -6.23
C ASP A 12 9.53 -7.93 -7.08
N MET A 13 9.75 -8.01 -8.39
CA MET A 13 8.67 -8.08 -9.39
C MET A 13 8.88 -9.30 -10.28
N SER A 14 7.78 -9.95 -10.64
CA SER A 14 7.76 -11.10 -11.54
C SER A 14 6.85 -10.81 -12.76
N GLU A 15 6.79 -11.78 -13.66
CA GLU A 15 5.86 -11.72 -14.80
C GLU A 15 4.38 -11.68 -14.35
N LYS A 16 4.06 -12.17 -13.17
CA LYS A 16 2.70 -12.13 -12.63
C LYS A 16 2.22 -10.71 -12.40
N GLU A 17 3.04 -9.88 -11.76
CA GLU A 17 2.72 -8.46 -11.52
C GLU A 17 2.60 -7.70 -12.84
N ALA A 18 3.51 -7.94 -13.78
CA ALA A 18 3.46 -7.32 -15.10
C ALA A 18 2.17 -7.69 -15.87
N LYS A 19 1.79 -8.97 -15.83
CA LYS A 19 0.56 -9.45 -16.45
C LYS A 19 -0.69 -8.83 -15.82
N MET A 20 -0.78 -8.80 -14.49
CA MET A 20 -1.91 -8.19 -13.79
C MET A 20 -2.04 -6.68 -14.06
N ALA A 21 -0.92 -5.97 -14.17
CA ALA A 21 -0.93 -4.56 -14.55
C ALA A 21 -1.44 -4.37 -15.97
N ALA A 22 -0.97 -5.18 -16.91
CA ALA A 22 -1.45 -5.14 -18.30
C ALA A 22 -2.95 -5.44 -18.40
N GLU A 23 -3.43 -6.45 -17.70
CA GLU A 23 -4.85 -6.79 -17.63
C GLU A 23 -5.70 -5.63 -17.07
N ALA A 24 -5.22 -4.96 -16.03
CA ALA A 24 -5.91 -3.81 -15.45
C ALA A 24 -6.02 -2.66 -16.46
N ILE A 25 -4.95 -2.35 -17.19
CA ILE A 25 -4.94 -1.33 -18.23
C ILE A 25 -5.92 -1.69 -19.36
N LEU A 26 -5.86 -2.92 -19.85
CA LEU A 26 -6.71 -3.40 -20.94
C LEU A 26 -8.19 -3.47 -20.56
N SER A 27 -8.50 -3.61 -19.27
CA SER A 27 -9.88 -3.61 -18.78
C SER A 27 -10.57 -2.25 -18.87
N GLY A 28 -9.80 -1.17 -19.02
CA GLY A 28 -10.29 0.22 -19.00
C GLY A 28 -10.56 0.79 -17.59
N TRP A 29 -10.41 -0.01 -16.54
CA TRP A 29 -10.54 0.46 -15.16
C TRP A 29 -9.21 1.02 -14.65
N LEU A 30 -8.97 2.31 -14.88
CA LEU A 30 -7.74 3.02 -14.47
C LEU A 30 -7.87 3.76 -13.14
N THR A 31 -9.06 3.78 -12.57
CA THR A 31 -9.35 4.35 -11.24
C THR A 31 -9.79 3.24 -10.28
N THR A 32 -10.40 3.60 -9.15
CA THR A 32 -10.96 2.61 -8.22
C THR A 32 -11.95 1.69 -8.92
N GLY A 33 -11.65 0.41 -8.94
CA GLY A 33 -12.42 -0.59 -9.67
C GLY A 33 -12.39 -1.98 -9.02
N PRO A 34 -12.75 -3.03 -9.78
CA PRO A 34 -12.86 -4.38 -9.23
C PRO A 34 -11.58 -4.91 -8.58
N LYS A 35 -10.41 -4.64 -9.18
CA LYS A 35 -9.11 -5.07 -8.61
C LYS A 35 -8.79 -4.39 -7.29
N THR A 36 -9.11 -3.11 -7.14
CA THR A 36 -8.97 -2.38 -5.87
C THR A 36 -9.84 -3.01 -4.78
N LYS A 37 -11.11 -3.28 -5.09
CA LYS A 37 -12.04 -3.92 -4.15
C LYS A 37 -11.61 -5.33 -3.76
N GLU A 38 -11.11 -6.10 -4.72
CA GLU A 38 -10.55 -7.42 -4.45
C GLU A 38 -9.33 -7.35 -3.51
N PHE A 39 -8.44 -6.39 -3.75
CA PHE A 39 -7.28 -6.16 -2.90
C PHE A 39 -7.69 -5.77 -1.47
N GLU A 40 -8.61 -4.82 -1.32
CA GLU A 40 -9.17 -4.43 -0.01
C GLU A 40 -9.74 -5.64 0.75
N ARG A 41 -10.50 -6.47 0.06
CA ARG A 41 -11.06 -7.70 0.65
C ARG A 41 -9.97 -8.66 1.13
N LYS A 42 -8.97 -8.94 0.28
CA LYS A 42 -7.85 -9.84 0.62
C LYS A 42 -7.02 -9.33 1.79
N ILE A 43 -6.75 -8.02 1.84
CA ILE A 43 -6.04 -7.40 2.96
C ILE A 43 -6.86 -7.50 4.24
N ALA A 44 -8.15 -7.22 4.19
CA ALA A 44 -9.03 -7.35 5.35
C ALA A 44 -9.03 -8.80 5.89
N GLU A 45 -9.13 -9.79 5.01
CA GLU A 45 -9.04 -11.20 5.38
C GLU A 45 -7.69 -11.56 6.01
N TYR A 46 -6.59 -11.14 5.38
CA TYR A 46 -5.23 -11.41 5.86
C TYR A 46 -4.95 -10.79 7.23
N CYS A 47 -5.42 -9.56 7.45
CA CYS A 47 -5.25 -8.84 8.71
C CYS A 47 -6.32 -9.18 9.76
N HIS A 48 -7.29 -10.05 9.44
CA HIS A 48 -8.42 -10.38 10.30
C HIS A 48 -9.20 -9.13 10.77
N THR A 49 -9.38 -8.17 9.87
CA THR A 49 -10.15 -6.94 10.10
C THR A 49 -11.48 -6.99 9.35
N GLN A 50 -12.43 -6.17 9.76
CA GLN A 50 -13.72 -6.10 9.08
C GLN A 50 -13.62 -5.44 7.70
N LYS A 51 -12.74 -4.45 7.58
CA LYS A 51 -12.56 -3.67 6.35
C LYS A 51 -11.11 -3.24 6.16
N ALA A 52 -10.73 -3.06 4.91
CA ALA A 52 -9.53 -2.35 4.48
C ALA A 52 -9.92 -1.35 3.40
N VAL A 53 -9.21 -0.26 3.33
CA VAL A 53 -9.44 0.80 2.34
C VAL A 53 -8.13 1.17 1.68
N CYS A 54 -8.11 1.14 0.34
CA CYS A 54 -6.98 1.60 -0.43
C CYS A 54 -6.96 3.13 -0.52
N LEU A 55 -5.79 3.70 -0.30
CA LEU A 55 -5.53 5.13 -0.43
C LEU A 55 -4.38 5.36 -1.42
N ASN A 56 -4.19 6.59 -1.83
CA ASN A 56 -3.17 6.95 -2.81
C ASN A 56 -1.73 6.94 -2.25
N SER A 57 -1.57 6.95 -0.92
CA SER A 57 -0.27 6.92 -0.26
C SER A 57 -0.36 6.48 1.19
N ALA A 58 0.75 5.98 1.74
CA ALA A 58 0.86 5.69 3.16
C ALA A 58 0.77 6.97 4.01
N THR A 59 1.24 8.10 3.52
CA THR A 59 1.11 9.41 4.19
C THR A 59 -0.35 9.78 4.38
N ALA A 60 -1.17 9.64 3.35
CA ALA A 60 -2.62 9.87 3.45
C ALA A 60 -3.28 8.89 4.42
N ALA A 61 -2.84 7.62 4.44
CA ALA A 61 -3.35 6.63 5.37
C ALA A 61 -3.05 6.98 6.83
N MET A 62 -1.83 7.42 7.13
CA MET A 62 -1.44 7.87 8.47
C MET A 62 -2.25 9.10 8.91
N GLU A 63 -2.40 10.09 8.05
CA GLU A 63 -3.18 11.30 8.35
C GLU A 63 -4.64 10.96 8.66
N ILE A 64 -5.27 10.14 7.84
CA ILE A 64 -6.65 9.71 8.04
C ILE A 64 -6.79 8.87 9.31
N ALA A 65 -5.84 7.97 9.58
CA ALA A 65 -5.86 7.16 10.79
C ALA A 65 -5.83 8.02 12.07
N LEU A 66 -4.97 9.03 12.12
CA LEU A 66 -4.89 9.95 13.25
C LEU A 66 -6.21 10.72 13.44
N ARG A 67 -6.82 11.17 12.35
CA ARG A 67 -8.12 11.84 12.40
C ARG A 67 -9.23 10.92 12.91
N LEU A 68 -9.24 9.66 12.46
CA LEU A 68 -10.26 8.68 12.87
C LEU A 68 -10.19 8.32 14.35
N ILE A 69 -9.00 8.29 14.95
CA ILE A 69 -8.84 8.05 16.38
C ILE A 69 -8.98 9.32 17.24
N GLY A 70 -9.23 10.46 16.61
CA GLY A 70 -9.54 11.70 17.30
C GLY A 70 -8.33 12.48 17.82
N VAL A 71 -7.14 12.25 17.29
CA VAL A 71 -5.93 13.03 17.63
C VAL A 71 -6.13 14.48 17.23
N GLY A 72 -5.90 15.39 18.16
CA GLY A 72 -6.06 16.83 18.00
C GLY A 72 -4.91 17.65 18.58
N PRO A 73 -5.08 18.97 18.61
CA PRO A 73 -4.13 19.86 19.26
C PRO A 73 -3.84 19.43 20.72
N GLU A 74 -2.60 19.55 21.15
CA GLU A 74 -2.11 19.18 22.48
C GLU A 74 -2.00 17.67 22.75
N ASP A 75 -2.36 16.81 21.81
CA ASP A 75 -2.09 15.38 21.87
C ASP A 75 -0.63 15.08 21.49
N GLU A 76 -0.03 14.09 22.13
CA GLU A 76 1.32 13.63 21.86
C GLU A 76 1.28 12.27 21.15
N ILE A 77 2.16 12.08 20.17
CA ILE A 77 2.27 10.84 19.42
C ILE A 77 3.70 10.34 19.47
N ILE A 78 3.88 9.09 19.88
CA ILE A 78 5.20 8.44 19.88
C ILE A 78 5.44 7.85 18.49
N VAL A 79 6.52 8.27 17.86
CA VAL A 79 6.91 7.81 16.52
C VAL A 79 8.38 7.40 16.49
N PRO A 80 8.79 6.50 15.57
CA PRO A 80 10.20 6.22 15.33
C PRO A 80 10.94 7.47 14.82
N ALA A 81 12.20 7.64 15.23
CA ALA A 81 13.04 8.74 14.75
C ALA A 81 13.47 8.54 13.29
N TYR A 82 13.52 7.29 12.85
CA TYR A 82 13.86 6.88 11.49
C TYR A 82 12.60 6.51 10.71
N THR A 83 12.33 7.25 9.65
CA THR A 83 11.28 7.16 8.64
C THR A 83 10.17 8.21 8.71
#